data_8e1178131b23608a0f43b84511d61d5b
#
_entry.id   8e1178131b23608a0f43b84511d61d5b
#
_cell.length_a   1.000
_cell.length_b   1.000
_cell.length_c   1.000
_cell.angle_alpha   90.00
_cell.angle_beta   90.00
_cell.angle_gamma   90.00
#
_symmetry.space_group_name_H-M   'P 1'
#
loop_
_entity.id
_entity.type
_entity.pdbx_description
1 polymer ?
#
loop_
_entity_poly.entity_id
_entity_poly.type
_entity_poly.pdbx_seq_one_letter_code
_entity_poly.pdbx_strand_id
1 'polypeptide(L)'
;MRSGIYIVPTDRWYIERTVWLVAGIFLIANTALAALHDPRWIVFTAVTGLFSVSVSLNGFCVVGNVLKRLGFEGALDSGKSPAWYFMQTERWYLERRIYAVVGVNITLASILSLVHSAWWLAFTGFVGLAMLWFAATGFCIMANFLYWLGYEPRLGGKRVAAAPCLTASR
;
A
#
# COMPACT_ATOMS: atom_id res chain seq x y z
N MET A 1 15.78 8.71 14.68
CA MET A 1 15.63 8.46 13.23
C MET A 1 16.31 7.13 12.92
N ARG A 2 15.66 6.23 12.19
CA ARG A 2 16.26 4.94 11.81
C ARG A 2 17.13 5.15 10.56
N SER A 3 18.35 4.62 10.55
CA SER A 3 19.19 4.59 9.35
C SER A 3 18.89 3.31 8.57
N GLY A 4 18.81 3.41 7.24
CA GLY A 4 18.57 2.28 6.34
C GLY A 4 17.40 2.52 5.38
N ILE A 5 17.31 1.68 4.37
CA ILE A 5 16.24 1.70 3.37
C ILE A 5 15.30 0.54 3.63
N TYR A 6 14.00 0.82 3.67
CA TYR A 6 12.96 -0.20 3.74
C TYR A 6 12.62 -0.69 2.33
N ILE A 7 12.80 -1.98 2.10
CA ILE A 7 12.44 -2.67 0.87
C ILE A 7 11.66 -3.92 1.25
N VAL A 8 10.53 -4.13 0.61
CA VAL A 8 9.70 -5.33 0.79
C VAL A 8 10.28 -6.49 -0.05
N PRO A 9 10.26 -7.74 0.45
CA PRO A 9 10.70 -8.90 -0.33
C PRO A 9 9.92 -9.03 -1.64
N THR A 10 10.64 -9.26 -2.74
CA THR A 10 10.07 -9.41 -4.08
C THR A 10 10.34 -10.78 -4.71
N ASP A 11 10.90 -11.70 -3.94
CA ASP A 11 11.23 -13.07 -4.33
C ASP A 11 10.00 -13.94 -4.59
N ARG A 12 8.87 -13.62 -3.97
CA ARG A 12 7.59 -14.34 -4.13
C ARG A 12 6.41 -13.39 -4.16
N TRP A 13 5.30 -13.86 -4.74
CA TRP A 13 4.03 -13.19 -4.72
C TRP A 13 3.23 -13.61 -3.47
N TYR A 14 2.88 -12.64 -2.64
CA TYR A 14 2.04 -12.79 -1.46
C TYR A 14 0.87 -11.82 -1.52
N ILE A 15 -0.15 -12.04 -0.69
CA ILE A 15 -1.43 -11.31 -0.77
C ILE A 15 -1.23 -9.80 -0.82
N GLU A 16 -0.46 -9.22 0.09
CA GLU A 16 -0.32 -7.77 0.22
C GLU A 16 0.36 -7.17 -1.02
N ARG A 17 1.40 -7.82 -1.55
CA ARG A 17 2.08 -7.39 -2.78
C ARG A 17 1.13 -7.42 -3.98
N THR A 18 0.33 -8.48 -4.09
CA THR A 18 -0.65 -8.64 -5.17
C THR A 18 -1.81 -7.65 -5.02
N VAL A 19 -2.25 -7.36 -3.79
CA VAL A 19 -3.27 -6.32 -3.53
C VAL A 19 -2.79 -4.96 -4.02
N TRP A 20 -1.54 -4.57 -3.77
CA TRP A 20 -1.00 -3.30 -4.27
C TRP A 20 -0.90 -3.25 -5.79
N LEU A 21 -0.54 -4.37 -6.43
CA LEU A 21 -0.55 -4.48 -7.89
C LEU A 21 -1.95 -4.27 -8.46
N VAL A 22 -2.93 -5.02 -7.95
CA VAL A 22 -4.33 -4.95 -8.40
C VAL A 22 -4.91 -3.55 -8.15
N ALA A 23 -4.68 -2.99 -6.96
CA ALA A 23 -5.15 -1.65 -6.64
C ALA A 23 -4.51 -0.59 -7.54
N GLY A 24 -3.20 -0.68 -7.82
CA GLY A 24 -2.50 0.24 -8.72
C GLY A 24 -3.07 0.21 -10.14
N ILE A 25 -3.29 -0.99 -10.70
CA ILE A 25 -3.93 -1.15 -12.02
C ILE A 25 -5.34 -0.54 -12.01
N PHE A 26 -6.13 -0.82 -10.97
CA PHE A 26 -7.49 -0.33 -10.84
C PHE A 26 -7.53 1.20 -10.72
N LEU A 27 -6.63 1.82 -9.96
CA LEU A 27 -6.52 3.27 -9.85
C LEU A 27 -6.20 3.91 -11.21
N ILE A 28 -5.23 3.39 -11.93
CA ILE A 28 -4.83 3.92 -13.25
C ILE A 28 -6.00 3.80 -14.23
N ALA A 29 -6.65 2.63 -14.31
CA ALA A 29 -7.76 2.40 -15.21
C ALA A 29 -8.93 3.37 -14.93
N ASN A 30 -9.34 3.52 -13.66
CA ASN A 30 -10.41 4.44 -13.30
C ASN A 30 -10.04 5.91 -13.49
N THR A 31 -8.79 6.28 -13.24
CA THR A 31 -8.30 7.63 -13.51
C THR A 31 -8.31 7.94 -15.01
N ALA A 32 -7.87 7.00 -15.85
CA ALA A 32 -7.92 7.14 -17.30
C ALA A 32 -9.37 7.23 -17.81
N LEU A 33 -10.27 6.39 -17.31
CA LEU A 33 -11.70 6.44 -17.65
C LEU A 33 -12.34 7.74 -17.18
N ALA A 34 -11.96 8.26 -16.00
CA ALA A 34 -12.46 9.54 -15.51
C ALA A 34 -11.97 10.72 -16.37
N ALA A 35 -10.76 10.64 -16.91
CA ALA A 35 -10.20 11.69 -17.75
C ALA A 35 -10.71 11.64 -19.21
N LEU A 36 -10.95 10.45 -19.75
CA LEU A 36 -11.21 10.24 -21.19
C LEU A 36 -12.68 9.94 -21.52
N HIS A 37 -13.45 9.42 -20.57
CA HIS A 37 -14.82 8.98 -20.82
C HIS A 37 -15.84 9.78 -20.00
N ASP A 38 -15.86 9.64 -18.66
CA ASP A 38 -16.79 10.33 -17.78
C ASP A 38 -16.15 10.56 -16.39
N PRO A 39 -16.15 11.80 -15.86
CA PRO A 39 -15.61 12.10 -14.53
C PRO A 39 -16.18 11.23 -13.39
N ARG A 40 -17.37 10.67 -13.55
CA ARG A 40 -18.01 9.82 -12.54
C ARG A 40 -17.22 8.54 -12.23
N TRP A 41 -16.36 8.08 -13.14
CA TRP A 41 -15.48 6.92 -12.89
C TRP A 41 -14.57 7.12 -11.68
N ILE A 42 -14.28 8.35 -11.29
CA ILE A 42 -13.46 8.65 -10.12
C ILE A 42 -14.11 8.20 -8.81
N VAL A 43 -15.42 7.99 -8.78
CA VAL A 43 -16.15 7.47 -7.61
C VAL A 43 -15.62 6.09 -7.22
N PHE A 44 -15.29 5.23 -8.18
CA PHE A 44 -14.70 3.92 -7.88
C PHE A 44 -13.31 4.05 -7.25
N THR A 45 -12.56 5.06 -7.63
CA THR A 45 -11.27 5.39 -7.00
C THR A 45 -11.48 5.86 -5.56
N ALA A 46 -12.47 6.73 -5.30
CA ALA A 46 -12.81 7.17 -3.95
C ALA A 46 -13.23 5.99 -3.05
N VAL A 47 -14.07 5.09 -3.57
CA VAL A 47 -14.50 3.87 -2.88
C VAL A 47 -13.30 2.98 -2.56
N THR A 48 -12.35 2.82 -3.50
CA THR A 48 -11.11 2.06 -3.26
C THR A 48 -10.28 2.69 -2.12
N GLY A 49 -10.20 4.02 -2.06
CA GLY A 49 -9.56 4.73 -0.96
C GLY A 49 -10.24 4.46 0.39
N LEU A 50 -11.57 4.53 0.45
CA LEU A 50 -12.36 4.21 1.65
C LEU A 50 -12.15 2.75 2.10
N PHE A 51 -12.13 1.81 1.16
CA PHE A 51 -11.81 0.41 1.47
C PHE A 51 -10.41 0.25 2.03
N SER A 52 -9.41 0.97 1.51
CA SER A 52 -8.04 0.95 2.03
C SER A 52 -7.98 1.45 3.48
N VAL A 53 -8.70 2.55 3.80
CA VAL A 53 -8.85 3.03 5.20
C VAL A 53 -9.53 1.95 6.05
N SER A 54 -10.62 1.36 5.58
CA SER A 54 -11.34 0.29 6.29
C SER A 54 -10.44 -0.90 6.61
N VAL A 55 -9.61 -1.34 5.63
CA VAL A 55 -8.61 -2.41 5.84
C VAL A 55 -7.64 -2.03 6.96
N SER A 56 -7.19 -0.78 6.99
CA SER A 56 -6.28 -0.33 8.06
C SER A 56 -6.91 -0.35 9.45
N LEU A 57 -8.24 -0.20 9.55
CA LEU A 57 -8.96 -0.17 10.83
C LEU A 57 -9.37 -1.57 11.30
N ASN A 58 -10.01 -2.36 10.45
CA ASN A 58 -10.60 -3.65 10.80
C ASN A 58 -9.78 -4.88 10.32
N GLY A 59 -8.82 -4.68 9.43
CA GLY A 59 -7.97 -5.73 8.85
C GLY A 59 -8.63 -6.53 7.75
N PHE A 60 -9.92 -6.35 7.44
CA PHE A 60 -10.63 -7.12 6.43
C PHE A 60 -10.40 -6.54 5.03
N CYS A 61 -9.78 -7.32 4.15
CA CYS A 61 -9.53 -6.93 2.75
C CYS A 61 -10.29 -7.86 1.80
N VAL A 62 -11.22 -7.30 1.02
CA VAL A 62 -12.01 -8.08 0.03
C VAL A 62 -11.09 -8.75 -0.99
N VAL A 63 -10.20 -7.97 -1.62
CA VAL A 63 -9.23 -8.48 -2.60
C VAL A 63 -8.30 -9.51 -1.98
N GLY A 64 -7.83 -9.24 -0.75
CA GLY A 64 -7.00 -10.19 0.01
C GLY A 64 -7.70 -11.52 0.26
N ASN A 65 -9.00 -11.49 0.53
CA ASN A 65 -9.80 -12.71 0.72
C ASN A 65 -10.01 -13.49 -0.58
N VAL A 66 -10.20 -12.81 -1.70
CA VAL A 66 -10.25 -13.47 -3.01
C VAL A 66 -8.91 -14.13 -3.31
N LEU A 67 -7.79 -13.44 -3.10
CA LEU A 67 -6.45 -13.98 -3.32
C LEU A 67 -6.16 -15.18 -2.39
N LYS A 68 -6.60 -15.14 -1.13
CA LYS A 68 -6.46 -16.28 -0.22
C LYS A 68 -7.18 -17.53 -0.73
N ARG A 69 -8.38 -17.37 -1.30
CA ARG A 69 -9.12 -18.47 -1.94
C ARG A 69 -8.42 -19.01 -3.21
N LEU A 70 -7.63 -18.16 -3.89
CA LEU A 70 -6.81 -18.57 -5.02
C LEU A 70 -5.47 -19.21 -4.61
N GLY A 71 -5.24 -19.38 -3.29
CA GLY A 71 -4.07 -20.08 -2.76
C GLY A 71 -2.86 -19.17 -2.45
N PHE A 72 -3.03 -17.84 -2.47
CA PHE A 72 -1.97 -16.93 -2.06
C PHE A 72 -1.82 -16.90 -0.53
N GLU A 73 -0.58 -16.84 -0.05
CA GLU A 73 -0.29 -16.68 1.37
C GLU A 73 -0.22 -15.20 1.76
N GLY A 74 -0.78 -14.84 2.92
CA GLY A 74 -0.71 -13.50 3.48
C GLY A 74 0.47 -13.36 4.44
N ALA A 75 1.38 -12.45 4.16
CA ALA A 75 2.53 -12.18 5.03
C ALA A 75 2.14 -11.39 6.30
N LEU A 76 1.04 -10.65 6.25
CA LEU A 76 0.46 -9.90 7.39
C LEU A 76 -0.82 -10.55 7.93
N ASP A 77 -1.12 -11.80 7.54
CA ASP A 77 -2.31 -12.51 8.03
C ASP A 77 -2.24 -12.67 9.56
N SER A 78 -3.35 -12.36 10.21
CA SER A 78 -3.48 -12.51 11.66
C SER A 78 -3.65 -13.96 12.12
N GLY A 79 -3.96 -14.87 11.20
CA GLY A 79 -4.27 -16.28 11.51
C GLY A 79 -5.57 -16.47 12.30
N LYS A 80 -6.39 -15.45 12.48
CA LYS A 80 -7.66 -15.52 13.23
C LYS A 80 -8.66 -16.47 12.61
N SER A 81 -8.56 -16.69 11.30
CA SER A 81 -9.43 -17.62 10.58
C SER A 81 -8.65 -18.35 9.49
N PRO A 82 -8.77 -19.67 9.37
CA PRO A 82 -8.15 -20.42 8.27
C PRO A 82 -8.77 -20.07 6.91
N ALA A 83 -10.07 -19.73 6.89
CA ALA A 83 -10.84 -19.47 5.67
C ALA A 83 -10.73 -18.03 5.17
N TRP A 84 -10.45 -17.06 6.06
CA TRP A 84 -10.51 -15.64 5.76
C TRP A 84 -9.18 -14.95 6.04
N TYR A 85 -8.80 -14.03 5.14
CA TYR A 85 -7.65 -13.15 5.34
C TYR A 85 -8.05 -11.94 6.19
N PHE A 86 -7.35 -11.76 7.30
CA PHE A 86 -7.41 -10.57 8.14
C PHE A 86 -6.01 -10.06 8.40
N MET A 87 -5.73 -8.85 7.96
CA MET A 87 -4.49 -8.17 8.31
C MET A 87 -4.42 -7.95 9.82
N GLN A 88 -3.26 -8.11 10.42
CA GLN A 88 -3.04 -7.90 11.85
C GLN A 88 -3.35 -6.45 12.25
N THR A 89 -4.22 -6.25 13.25
CA THR A 89 -4.69 -4.93 13.69
C THR A 89 -4.30 -4.58 15.13
N GLU A 90 -3.53 -5.43 15.80
CA GLU A 90 -3.18 -5.27 17.21
C GLU A 90 -2.31 -4.03 17.48
N ARG A 91 -1.46 -3.65 16.54
CA ARG A 91 -0.57 -2.47 16.63
C ARG A 91 -0.59 -1.66 15.35
N TRP A 92 -0.29 -0.36 15.46
CA TRP A 92 -0.08 0.52 14.31
C TRP A 92 1.35 0.39 13.79
N TYR A 93 1.63 -0.64 12.99
CA TYR A 93 2.89 -0.84 12.31
C TYR A 93 2.92 -0.13 10.95
N LEU A 94 4.09 -0.09 10.31
CA LEU A 94 4.37 0.71 9.12
C LEU A 94 3.37 0.43 7.98
N GLU A 95 3.18 -0.82 7.60
CA GLU A 95 2.34 -1.19 6.45
C GLU A 95 0.87 -0.85 6.71
N ARG A 96 0.38 -1.04 7.92
CA ARG A 96 -0.98 -0.65 8.32
C ARG A 96 -1.21 0.86 8.15
N ARG A 97 -0.19 1.68 8.49
CA ARG A 97 -0.23 3.13 8.30
C ARG A 97 -0.22 3.51 6.83
N ILE A 98 0.52 2.77 5.99
CA ILE A 98 0.52 2.98 4.53
C ILE A 98 -0.90 2.82 4.00
N TYR A 99 -1.63 1.77 4.37
CA TYR A 99 -3.04 1.58 3.95
C TYR A 99 -3.93 2.76 4.37
N ALA A 100 -3.77 3.27 5.60
CA ALA A 100 -4.52 4.42 6.07
C ALA A 100 -4.19 5.70 5.28
N VAL A 101 -2.91 6.04 5.17
CA VAL A 101 -2.45 7.27 4.51
C VAL A 101 -2.78 7.26 3.02
N VAL A 102 -2.51 6.16 2.33
CA VAL A 102 -2.83 6.01 0.89
C VAL A 102 -4.34 6.09 0.69
N GLY A 103 -5.14 5.41 1.53
CA GLY A 103 -6.59 5.43 1.43
C GLY A 103 -7.17 6.84 1.62
N VAL A 104 -6.71 7.59 2.62
CA VAL A 104 -7.13 8.99 2.85
C VAL A 104 -6.74 9.86 1.67
N ASN A 105 -5.50 9.77 1.19
CA ASN A 105 -5.03 10.59 0.06
C ASN A 105 -5.81 10.32 -1.23
N ILE A 106 -6.06 9.04 -1.56
CA ILE A 106 -6.85 8.67 -2.74
C ILE A 106 -8.28 9.19 -2.62
N THR A 107 -8.93 9.03 -1.46
CA THR A 107 -10.29 9.51 -1.24
C THR A 107 -10.38 11.03 -1.38
N LEU A 108 -9.48 11.77 -0.72
CA LEU A 108 -9.44 13.23 -0.80
C LEU A 108 -9.15 13.72 -2.22
N ALA A 109 -8.17 13.14 -2.90
CA ALA A 109 -7.85 13.51 -4.28
C ALA A 109 -9.01 13.24 -5.24
N SER A 110 -9.74 12.13 -5.03
CA SER A 110 -10.93 11.81 -5.83
C SER A 110 -12.04 12.83 -5.61
N ILE A 111 -12.31 13.23 -4.37
CA ILE A 111 -13.28 14.28 -4.06
C ILE A 111 -12.84 15.62 -4.68
N LEU A 112 -11.59 16.01 -4.48
CA LEU A 112 -11.03 17.25 -5.01
C LEU A 112 -11.03 17.30 -6.54
N SER A 113 -10.92 16.16 -7.21
CA SER A 113 -11.03 16.10 -8.66
C SER A 113 -12.42 16.46 -9.18
N LEU A 114 -13.47 16.19 -8.39
CA LEU A 114 -14.84 16.52 -8.73
C LEU A 114 -15.25 17.94 -8.37
N VAL A 115 -14.73 18.48 -7.24
CA VAL A 115 -15.21 19.76 -6.70
C VAL A 115 -14.25 20.93 -6.90
N HIS A 116 -12.96 20.66 -7.11
CA HIS A 116 -11.94 21.71 -7.22
C HIS A 116 -11.31 21.78 -8.61
N SER A 117 -10.64 20.73 -9.06
CA SER A 117 -9.93 20.72 -10.33
C SER A 117 -9.59 19.33 -10.84
N ALA A 118 -9.75 19.12 -12.16
CA ALA A 118 -9.35 17.86 -12.83
C ALA A 118 -7.84 17.53 -12.68
N TRP A 119 -6.99 18.49 -12.31
CA TRP A 119 -5.58 18.21 -12.01
C TRP A 119 -5.36 17.18 -10.90
N TRP A 120 -6.33 17.00 -10.01
CA TRP A 120 -6.27 15.96 -8.98
C TRP A 120 -6.34 14.53 -9.55
N LEU A 121 -6.82 14.36 -10.79
CA LEU A 121 -6.72 13.10 -11.51
C LEU A 121 -5.27 12.70 -11.77
N ALA A 122 -4.40 13.67 -12.09
CA ALA A 122 -2.97 13.40 -12.27
C ALA A 122 -2.34 12.86 -10.97
N PHE A 123 -2.75 13.38 -9.82
CA PHE A 123 -2.28 12.88 -8.52
C PHE A 123 -2.78 11.44 -8.26
N THR A 124 -4.05 11.12 -8.53
CA THR A 124 -4.55 9.73 -8.36
C THR A 124 -3.85 8.76 -9.31
N GLY A 125 -3.60 9.16 -10.55
CA GLY A 125 -2.81 8.39 -11.52
C GLY A 125 -1.37 8.16 -11.05
N PHE A 126 -0.73 9.21 -10.51
CA PHE A 126 0.61 9.08 -9.92
C PHE A 126 0.65 8.10 -8.76
N VAL A 127 -0.34 8.14 -7.86
CA VAL A 127 -0.44 7.16 -6.76
C VAL A 127 -0.59 5.74 -7.30
N GLY A 128 -1.41 5.55 -8.33
CA GLY A 128 -1.55 4.25 -9.00
C GLY A 128 -0.23 3.74 -9.57
N LEU A 129 0.53 4.59 -10.27
CA LEU A 129 1.87 4.26 -10.77
C LEU A 129 2.85 3.94 -9.65
N ALA A 130 2.83 4.70 -8.56
CA ALA A 130 3.67 4.45 -7.38
C ALA A 130 3.35 3.09 -6.73
N MET A 131 2.07 2.68 -6.71
CA MET A 131 1.68 1.36 -6.22
C MET A 131 2.18 0.22 -7.13
N LEU A 132 2.13 0.40 -8.46
CA LEU A 132 2.72 -0.56 -9.40
C LEU A 132 4.23 -0.66 -9.23
N TRP A 133 4.91 0.47 -9.12
CA TRP A 133 6.34 0.53 -8.85
C TRP A 133 6.70 -0.19 -7.55
N PHE A 134 5.93 0.05 -6.49
CA PHE A 134 6.10 -0.62 -5.21
C PHE A 134 5.91 -2.14 -5.33
N ALA A 135 4.86 -2.59 -6.02
CA ALA A 135 4.62 -4.02 -6.24
C ALA A 135 5.74 -4.68 -7.06
N ALA A 136 6.35 -3.96 -8.01
CA ALA A 136 7.44 -4.47 -8.85
C ALA A 136 8.78 -4.52 -8.12
N THR A 137 9.16 -3.42 -7.44
CA THR A 137 10.51 -3.22 -6.88
C THR A 137 10.60 -3.45 -5.38
N GLY A 138 9.48 -3.46 -4.66
CA GLY A 138 9.44 -3.46 -3.20
C GLY A 138 9.82 -2.13 -2.55
N PHE A 139 10.15 -1.09 -3.35
CA PHE A 139 10.55 0.21 -2.86
C PHE A 139 9.38 1.21 -2.94
N CYS A 140 9.10 1.88 -1.82
CA CYS A 140 8.11 2.95 -1.75
C CYS A 140 8.66 4.14 -0.97
N ILE A 141 8.57 5.33 -1.56
CA ILE A 141 9.03 6.58 -0.94
C ILE A 141 8.27 6.84 0.37
N MET A 142 6.94 6.73 0.35
CA MET A 142 6.09 6.90 1.54
C MET A 142 6.45 5.91 2.66
N ALA A 143 6.69 4.64 2.31
CA ALA A 143 7.09 3.61 3.27
C ALA A 143 8.43 3.94 3.90
N ASN A 144 9.39 4.40 3.11
CA ASN A 144 10.72 4.81 3.60
C ASN A 144 10.63 6.06 4.48
N PHE A 145 9.79 7.02 4.14
CA PHE A 145 9.54 8.19 4.98
C PHE A 145 8.97 7.78 6.36
N LEU A 146 7.95 6.92 6.39
CA LEU A 146 7.39 6.40 7.63
C LEU A 146 8.41 5.56 8.42
N TYR A 147 9.22 4.76 7.73
CA TYR A 147 10.31 4.00 8.36
C TYR A 147 11.33 4.92 9.03
N TRP A 148 11.70 5.99 8.37
CA TRP A 148 12.63 6.99 8.89
C TRP A 148 12.05 7.74 10.11
N LEU A 149 10.73 7.98 10.14
CA LEU A 149 10.03 8.50 11.33
C LEU A 149 9.99 7.52 12.51
N GLY A 150 10.48 6.28 12.34
CA GLY A 150 10.63 5.31 13.43
C GLY A 150 9.55 4.24 13.51
N TYR A 151 8.61 4.18 12.55
CA TYR A 151 7.59 3.13 12.55
C TYR A 151 8.17 1.75 12.23
N GLU A 152 7.65 0.72 12.92
CA GLU A 152 8.17 -0.65 12.79
C GLU A 152 7.54 -1.36 11.60
N PRO A 153 8.35 -1.86 10.63
CA PRO A 153 7.87 -2.71 9.55
C PRO A 153 7.63 -4.14 10.05
N ARG A 154 6.61 -4.79 9.50
CA ARG A 154 6.35 -6.23 9.72
C ARG A 154 6.66 -7.09 8.49
N LEU A 155 6.52 -6.55 7.29
CA LEU A 155 7.02 -7.19 6.07
C LEU A 155 8.55 -7.05 6.07
N GLY A 156 9.25 -7.99 6.73
CA GLY A 156 10.68 -7.93 6.98
C GLY A 156 11.51 -7.76 5.72
N GLY A 157 11.74 -6.50 5.33
CA GLY A 157 12.80 -6.16 4.39
C GLY A 157 14.13 -6.55 4.99
N LYS A 158 15.01 -7.19 4.22
CA LYS A 158 16.40 -7.37 4.59
C LYS A 158 16.92 -6.00 4.99
N ARG A 159 17.26 -5.82 6.28
CA ARG A 159 18.07 -4.68 6.71
C ARG A 159 19.33 -4.75 5.85
N VAL A 160 19.53 -3.80 4.97
CA VAL A 160 20.87 -3.50 4.52
C VAL A 160 21.56 -2.97 5.78
N ALA A 161 22.17 -3.87 6.52
CA ALA A 161 22.94 -3.51 7.69
C ALA A 161 23.96 -2.47 7.21
N ALA A 162 23.90 -1.28 7.79
CA ALA A 162 25.02 -0.37 7.70
C ALA A 162 26.26 -1.18 8.10
N ALA A 163 27.26 -1.19 7.22
CA ALA A 163 28.50 -1.90 7.47
C ALA A 163 28.96 -1.59 8.89
N PRO A 164 29.35 -2.60 9.69
CA PRO A 164 29.87 -2.33 11.01
C PRO A 164 31.06 -1.39 10.84
N CYS A 165 30.98 -0.21 11.48
CA CYS A 165 32.18 0.61 11.68
C CYS A 165 33.23 -0.29 12.28
N LEU A 166 34.29 -0.56 11.51
CA LEU A 166 35.51 -1.16 12.01
C LEU A 166 36.03 -0.24 13.12
N THR A 167 35.64 -0.52 14.36
CA THR A 167 36.37 -0.02 15.50
C THR A 167 37.73 -0.69 15.44
N ALA A 168 38.68 0.06 14.90
CA ALA A 168 40.07 -0.29 14.98
C ALA A 168 40.44 -0.46 16.47
N SER A 169 40.72 -1.68 16.84
CA SER A 169 41.43 -2.00 18.10
C SER A 169 42.79 -1.35 18.07
N ARG A 170 43.08 -0.54 19.05
CA ARG A 170 44.40 -0.32 19.61
C ARG A 170 44.38 -0.71 21.06
#